data_f60dd96194521534334f808b2ee6262c
#
_entry.id   f60dd96194521534334f808b2ee6262c
#
_cell.length_a   1.000
_cell.length_b   1.000
_cell.length_c   1.000
_cell.angle_alpha   90.00
_cell.angle_beta   90.00
_cell.angle_gamma   90.00
#
_symmetry.space_group_name_H-M   'P 1'
#
loop_
_entity.id
_entity.type
_entity.pdbx_description
1 polymer ?
#
loop_
_entity_poly.entity_id
_entity_poly.type
_entity_poly.pdbx_seq_one_letter_code
_entity_poly.pdbx_strand_id
1 'polypeptide(L)'
;GIIAAQSIGEPGTQLTMRTFHTGGTFTGELAPQVRASVAGQFQMPAALRSRPYRTRHGEDALVMEANTEATIQMESGKTRAVSLPQGSIVFVVDGATLSKGDLIAELPTSGRVRKVTEKASKDVTSDMSGEVLFAGLVQEEKKDRQGNITKLAQRGGLLWVLSGEVYNLPPGAEPTVKNGDMIASNGILAETKIVTERGGIVRLPDRSDSKGSREVEIITASVMLDTTEVEVESGQGREHYFLQTDKGVRYSLIATPGAKVTGGQVIAELVDDTYHTQSGGIIKFSGVEVAKKSKGKQGYEVTKGGTVLWIPEEAHEVNKDISLLMVEDGQFIEAGTEVVKDIFCQISGVVEVTQKNDILREIVINPGDIHMVDSPDAASGKDGVLVSAGEEVIPGVTAEALRYVEYVETPEGAALLLRPVQEFEVPDVPAVPSQYSVSDSDDKSIGISAIQRIFFKDGERVKSVDSVDILRTQLVLNVDEPSQLTADIELVPDQDNPELQRLQLVILETLVIRRDIAADQTQGSTQTRVLVEEGDEIQPGAVVA
;
A
#
# COMPACT_ATOMS: atom_id res chain seq x y z
N GLY A 1 -12.66 -54.54 -14.33
CA GLY A 1 -12.56 -53.09 -14.68
C GLY A 1 -12.70 -52.20 -13.44
N ILE A 2 -13.75 -52.34 -12.64
CA ILE A 2 -14.01 -51.49 -11.45
C ILE A 2 -12.96 -51.72 -10.34
N ILE A 3 -12.61 -52.98 -10.05
CA ILE A 3 -11.60 -53.31 -9.02
C ILE A 3 -10.22 -52.81 -9.44
N ALA A 4 -9.85 -52.89 -10.72
CA ALA A 4 -8.59 -52.34 -11.21
C ALA A 4 -8.55 -50.81 -11.16
N ALA A 5 -9.64 -50.14 -11.48
CA ALA A 5 -9.79 -48.70 -11.36
C ALA A 5 -9.69 -48.22 -9.90
N GLN A 6 -10.26 -49.01 -8.97
CA GLN A 6 -10.19 -48.73 -7.53
C GLN A 6 -8.76 -48.95 -6.99
N SER A 7 -8.08 -50.01 -7.40
CA SER A 7 -6.69 -50.29 -7.01
C SER A 7 -5.68 -49.32 -7.59
N ILE A 8 -5.98 -48.65 -8.72
CA ILE A 8 -5.13 -47.61 -9.31
C ILE A 8 -5.53 -46.22 -8.79
N GLY A 9 -6.81 -45.97 -8.58
CA GLY A 9 -7.36 -44.69 -8.13
C GLY A 9 -7.06 -44.38 -6.66
N GLU A 10 -7.13 -45.39 -5.80
CA GLU A 10 -6.90 -45.23 -4.38
C GLU A 10 -5.44 -44.79 -4.03
N PRO A 11 -4.38 -45.43 -4.55
CA PRO A 11 -3.02 -44.96 -4.37
C PRO A 11 -2.77 -43.60 -5.02
N GLY A 12 -3.41 -43.35 -6.18
CA GLY A 12 -3.33 -42.04 -6.85
C GLY A 12 -3.98 -40.93 -6.03
N THR A 13 -5.11 -41.17 -5.41
CA THR A 13 -5.80 -40.22 -4.54
C THR A 13 -4.99 -39.98 -3.24
N GLN A 14 -4.44 -41.05 -2.66
CA GLN A 14 -3.55 -40.92 -1.49
C GLN A 14 -2.25 -40.21 -1.81
N LEU A 15 -1.64 -40.44 -2.98
CA LEU A 15 -0.48 -39.69 -3.46
C LEU A 15 -0.82 -38.22 -3.72
N THR A 16 -1.99 -37.93 -4.29
CA THR A 16 -2.48 -36.57 -4.51
C THR A 16 -2.80 -35.89 -3.17
N MET A 17 -3.42 -36.59 -2.23
CA MET A 17 -3.66 -36.08 -0.89
C MET A 17 -2.34 -35.86 -0.10
N ARG A 18 -1.34 -36.75 -0.24
CA ARG A 18 -0.02 -36.53 0.34
C ARG A 18 0.70 -35.31 -0.24
N THR A 19 0.57 -35.05 -1.55
CA THR A 19 1.09 -33.83 -2.17
C THR A 19 0.30 -32.59 -1.74
N PHE A 20 -1.00 -32.70 -1.47
CA PHE A 20 -1.80 -31.58 -0.92
C PHE A 20 -1.60 -31.37 0.57
N HIS A 21 -1.19 -32.39 1.35
CA HIS A 21 -0.95 -32.29 2.78
C HIS A 21 0.47 -31.85 3.14
N THR A 22 1.45 -32.00 2.26
CA THR A 22 2.78 -31.42 2.40
C THR A 22 2.88 -29.99 1.88
N GLY A 23 1.89 -29.52 1.11
CA GLY A 23 1.72 -28.15 0.71
C GLY A 23 0.58 -27.55 1.51
N GLY A 24 0.87 -26.77 2.56
CA GLY A 24 -0.10 -25.78 2.99
C GLY A 24 -0.60 -25.09 1.73
N THR A 25 -1.87 -24.70 1.67
CA THR A 25 -2.47 -23.99 0.54
C THR A 25 -1.51 -22.93 0.06
N PHE A 26 -0.82 -23.27 -1.03
CA PHE A 26 0.15 -22.40 -1.64
C PHE A 26 -0.64 -21.32 -2.38
N THR A 27 -0.97 -20.27 -1.68
CA THR A 27 -1.40 -18.99 -2.27
C THR A 27 -0.19 -18.07 -2.49
N GLY A 28 1.00 -18.65 -2.53
CA GLY A 28 2.23 -17.96 -2.86
C GLY A 28 2.62 -18.26 -4.29
N GLU A 29 3.00 -17.26 -5.03
CA GLU A 29 3.74 -17.42 -6.27
C GLU A 29 4.93 -18.36 -6.00
N LEU A 30 5.10 -19.38 -6.84
CA LEU A 30 6.30 -20.23 -6.83
C LEU A 30 7.51 -19.31 -6.85
N ALA A 31 8.41 -19.46 -5.88
CA ALA A 31 9.65 -18.71 -5.87
C ALA A 31 10.33 -18.89 -7.22
N PRO A 32 10.73 -17.81 -7.91
CA PRO A 32 11.40 -17.93 -9.19
C PRO A 32 12.65 -18.78 -9.03
N GLN A 33 12.77 -19.83 -9.84
CA GLN A 33 13.87 -20.77 -9.77
C GLN A 33 14.96 -20.40 -10.78
N VAL A 34 16.20 -20.46 -10.33
CA VAL A 34 17.38 -20.40 -11.19
C VAL A 34 17.82 -21.81 -11.52
N ARG A 35 17.80 -22.16 -12.80
CA ARG A 35 18.22 -23.46 -13.32
C ARG A 35 19.43 -23.34 -14.23
N ALA A 36 20.25 -24.37 -14.29
CA ALA A 36 21.43 -24.42 -15.14
C ALA A 36 21.04 -24.28 -16.61
N SER A 37 21.49 -23.22 -17.25
CA SER A 37 21.24 -22.95 -18.66
C SER A 37 22.14 -23.82 -19.59
N VAL A 38 23.24 -24.29 -19.04
CA VAL A 38 24.26 -25.12 -19.72
C VAL A 38 24.76 -26.20 -18.77
N ALA A 39 25.28 -27.30 -19.33
CA ALA A 39 25.96 -28.30 -18.53
C ALA A 39 27.40 -27.85 -18.24
N GLY A 40 27.92 -28.16 -17.05
CA GLY A 40 29.26 -27.77 -16.63
C GLY A 40 29.47 -27.86 -15.13
N GLN A 41 30.62 -27.41 -14.68
CA GLN A 41 30.97 -27.38 -13.27
C GLN A 41 30.59 -26.04 -12.65
N PHE A 42 29.84 -26.08 -11.57
CA PHE A 42 29.41 -24.89 -10.83
C PHE A 42 30.53 -24.38 -9.94
N GLN A 43 30.81 -23.07 -9.98
CA GLN A 43 31.87 -22.44 -9.21
C GLN A 43 31.35 -21.21 -8.50
N MET A 44 31.61 -21.14 -7.21
CA MET A 44 31.31 -20.00 -6.36
C MET A 44 32.54 -19.10 -6.21
N PRO A 45 32.35 -17.78 -6.01
CA PRO A 45 33.48 -16.88 -5.78
C PRO A 45 34.14 -17.15 -4.43
N ALA A 46 35.46 -16.98 -4.34
CA ALA A 46 36.27 -17.24 -3.13
C ALA A 46 35.82 -16.38 -1.91
N ALA A 47 35.24 -15.20 -2.12
CA ALA A 47 34.73 -14.30 -1.11
C ALA A 47 33.22 -14.46 -0.90
N LEU A 48 32.75 -15.67 -0.69
CA LEU A 48 31.34 -15.98 -0.53
C LEU A 48 30.81 -15.52 0.83
N ARG A 49 29.76 -14.68 0.83
CA ARG A 49 28.97 -14.35 2.03
C ARG A 49 27.68 -15.15 1.99
N SER A 50 27.66 -16.25 2.71
CA SER A 50 26.51 -17.14 2.80
C SER A 50 26.40 -17.74 4.20
N ARG A 51 25.21 -18.17 4.56
CA ARG A 51 24.96 -18.95 5.77
C ARG A 51 24.35 -20.30 5.41
N PRO A 52 24.71 -21.38 6.11
CA PRO A 52 24.07 -22.67 5.90
C PRO A 52 22.58 -22.59 6.26
N TYR A 53 21.79 -23.25 5.46
CA TYR A 53 20.34 -23.35 5.61
C TYR A 53 19.89 -24.77 5.31
N ARG A 54 18.98 -25.31 6.09
CA ARG A 54 18.40 -26.61 5.83
C ARG A 54 16.94 -26.44 5.43
N THR A 55 16.60 -27.00 4.28
CA THR A 55 15.25 -26.90 3.74
C THR A 55 14.25 -27.69 4.58
N ARG A 56 12.96 -27.44 4.38
CA ARG A 56 11.87 -28.20 5.03
C ARG A 56 11.90 -29.69 4.70
N HIS A 57 12.59 -30.07 3.60
CA HIS A 57 12.75 -31.46 3.14
C HIS A 57 14.04 -32.09 3.63
N GLY A 58 14.82 -31.39 4.48
CA GLY A 58 16.05 -31.90 5.05
C GLY A 58 17.28 -31.73 4.17
N GLU A 59 17.17 -31.04 3.03
CA GLU A 59 18.29 -30.77 2.13
C GLU A 59 19.16 -29.63 2.68
N ASP A 60 20.47 -29.80 2.62
CA ASP A 60 21.42 -28.75 2.99
C ASP A 60 21.55 -27.75 1.84
N ALA A 61 21.41 -26.47 2.13
CA ALA A 61 21.47 -25.36 1.19
C ALA A 61 22.24 -24.18 1.79
N LEU A 62 22.51 -23.16 0.97
CA LEU A 62 23.15 -21.92 1.40
C LEU A 62 22.23 -20.74 1.11
N VAL A 63 22.05 -19.85 2.08
CA VAL A 63 21.37 -18.57 1.85
C VAL A 63 22.41 -17.49 1.57
N MET A 64 22.28 -16.79 0.47
CA MET A 64 23.16 -15.69 0.10
C MET A 64 22.88 -14.46 0.97
N GLU A 65 23.91 -13.96 1.65
CA GLU A 65 23.83 -12.75 2.50
C GLU A 65 24.14 -11.46 1.73
N ALA A 66 24.66 -11.59 0.51
CA ALA A 66 24.94 -10.49 -0.42
C ALA A 66 24.64 -10.95 -1.85
N ASN A 67 24.44 -9.98 -2.75
CA ASN A 67 24.36 -10.27 -4.18
C ASN A 67 25.66 -10.94 -4.63
N THR A 68 25.55 -12.11 -5.19
CA THR A 68 26.69 -12.97 -5.56
C THR A 68 26.54 -13.37 -7.03
N GLU A 69 27.63 -13.41 -7.75
CA GLU A 69 27.69 -13.93 -9.10
C GLU A 69 28.53 -15.22 -9.09
N ALA A 70 27.87 -16.34 -9.33
CA ALA A 70 28.49 -17.64 -9.51
C ALA A 70 28.71 -17.92 -11.00
N THR A 71 29.49 -18.92 -11.34
CA THR A 71 29.77 -19.27 -12.73
C THR A 71 29.59 -20.76 -12.98
N ILE A 72 29.20 -21.12 -14.20
CA ILE A 72 29.21 -22.51 -14.68
C ILE A 72 30.32 -22.61 -15.74
N GLN A 73 31.32 -23.42 -15.46
CA GLN A 73 32.40 -23.68 -16.37
C GLN A 73 32.06 -24.89 -17.26
N MET A 74 31.90 -24.65 -18.55
CA MET A 74 31.62 -25.70 -19.52
C MET A 74 32.90 -26.45 -19.90
N GLU A 75 32.76 -27.68 -20.38
CA GLU A 75 33.89 -28.48 -20.91
C GLU A 75 34.64 -27.78 -22.04
N SER A 76 33.97 -26.89 -22.76
CA SER A 76 34.58 -26.07 -23.81
C SER A 76 35.49 -24.94 -23.28
N GLY A 77 35.67 -24.81 -21.97
CA GLY A 77 36.45 -23.75 -21.32
C GLY A 77 35.72 -22.39 -21.23
N LYS A 78 34.52 -22.28 -21.77
CA LYS A 78 33.69 -21.07 -21.63
C LYS A 78 32.97 -21.06 -20.28
N THR A 79 32.83 -19.88 -19.70
CA THR A 79 32.09 -19.69 -18.45
C THR A 79 30.74 -19.01 -18.68
N ARG A 80 29.72 -19.39 -17.92
CA ARG A 80 28.41 -18.76 -17.92
C ARG A 80 28.09 -18.22 -16.53
N ALA A 81 27.86 -16.92 -16.42
CA ALA A 81 27.53 -16.28 -15.17
C ALA A 81 26.09 -16.63 -14.72
N VAL A 82 25.92 -16.80 -13.42
CA VAL A 82 24.64 -17.06 -12.72
C VAL A 82 24.51 -16.04 -11.61
N SER A 83 23.56 -15.14 -11.72
CA SER A 83 23.30 -14.12 -10.71
C SER A 83 22.46 -14.68 -9.58
N LEU A 84 22.94 -14.53 -8.35
CA LEU A 84 22.32 -14.97 -7.10
C LEU A 84 22.12 -13.76 -6.19
N PRO A 85 20.95 -13.11 -6.25
CA PRO A 85 20.63 -11.97 -5.38
C PRO A 85 20.69 -12.33 -3.90
N GLN A 86 20.85 -11.33 -3.05
CA GLN A 86 20.75 -11.49 -1.61
C GLN A 86 19.43 -12.15 -1.22
N GLY A 87 19.48 -13.16 -0.34
CA GLY A 87 18.32 -13.94 0.08
C GLY A 87 18.02 -15.16 -0.79
N SER A 88 18.75 -15.40 -1.88
CA SER A 88 18.63 -16.63 -2.69
C SER A 88 19.05 -17.86 -1.88
N ILE A 89 18.28 -18.95 -2.00
CA ILE A 89 18.58 -20.25 -1.40
C ILE A 89 19.24 -21.11 -2.46
N VAL A 90 20.50 -21.43 -2.28
CA VAL A 90 21.32 -22.22 -3.23
C VAL A 90 21.45 -23.66 -2.75
N PHE A 91 21.06 -24.60 -3.62
CA PHE A 91 21.05 -26.05 -3.34
C PHE A 91 22.29 -26.78 -3.80
N VAL A 92 23.11 -26.10 -4.60
CA VAL A 92 24.30 -26.71 -5.24
C VAL A 92 25.56 -26.29 -4.49
N VAL A 93 26.44 -27.23 -4.24
CA VAL A 93 27.75 -27.00 -3.62
C VAL A 93 28.77 -26.55 -4.67
N ASP A 94 29.81 -25.86 -4.20
CA ASP A 94 30.92 -25.46 -5.07
C ASP A 94 31.61 -26.69 -5.68
N GLY A 95 31.93 -26.62 -6.99
CA GLY A 95 32.53 -27.72 -7.72
C GLY A 95 31.55 -28.79 -8.24
N ALA A 96 30.26 -28.69 -7.96
CA ALA A 96 29.27 -29.67 -8.44
C ALA A 96 29.13 -29.66 -9.96
N THR A 97 28.99 -30.85 -10.56
CA THR A 97 28.71 -31.01 -11.99
C THR A 97 27.20 -30.91 -12.21
N LEU A 98 26.80 -29.98 -13.09
CA LEU A 98 25.40 -29.70 -13.40
C LEU A 98 25.09 -30.14 -14.83
N SER A 99 23.89 -30.70 -15.01
CA SER A 99 23.26 -30.90 -16.31
C SER A 99 22.37 -29.69 -16.64
N LYS A 100 22.12 -29.47 -17.92
CA LYS A 100 21.21 -28.41 -18.37
C LYS A 100 19.81 -28.65 -17.79
N GLY A 101 19.27 -27.68 -17.06
CA GLY A 101 17.96 -27.74 -16.42
C GLY A 101 18.00 -28.02 -14.92
N ASP A 102 19.16 -28.41 -14.36
CA ASP A 102 19.28 -28.66 -12.92
C ASP A 102 18.97 -27.41 -12.09
N LEU A 103 18.32 -27.59 -10.95
CA LEU A 103 17.99 -26.51 -10.03
C LEU A 103 19.25 -26.03 -9.31
N ILE A 104 19.57 -24.76 -9.44
CA ILE A 104 20.70 -24.11 -8.76
C ILE A 104 20.23 -23.41 -7.49
N ALA A 105 19.22 -22.56 -7.62
CA ALA A 105 18.75 -21.73 -6.52
C ALA A 105 17.27 -21.35 -6.67
N GLU A 106 16.67 -21.00 -5.54
CA GLU A 106 15.41 -20.28 -5.47
C GLU A 106 15.68 -18.81 -5.14
N LEU A 107 15.10 -17.91 -5.94
CA LEU A 107 15.26 -16.48 -5.73
C LEU A 107 14.30 -15.98 -4.66
N PRO A 108 14.69 -14.94 -3.89
CA PRO A 108 13.76 -14.30 -2.98
C PRO A 108 12.59 -13.71 -3.79
N THR A 109 11.38 -14.07 -3.42
CA THR A 109 10.19 -13.47 -4.00
C THR A 109 10.17 -11.99 -3.65
N SER A 110 10.34 -11.13 -4.66
CA SER A 110 10.28 -9.67 -4.55
C SER A 110 8.83 -9.15 -4.44
N GLY A 111 7.94 -9.97 -3.88
CA GLY A 111 6.68 -9.49 -3.37
C GLY A 111 6.99 -8.61 -2.17
N ARG A 112 6.52 -7.38 -2.18
CA ARG A 112 6.40 -6.57 -0.97
C ARG A 112 5.63 -7.43 0.03
N VAL A 113 6.37 -8.17 0.84
CA VAL A 113 5.82 -8.69 2.08
C VAL A 113 5.45 -7.41 2.84
N ARG A 114 4.16 -7.07 2.88
CA ARG A 114 3.66 -6.38 4.05
C ARG A 114 4.27 -7.19 5.20
N LYS A 115 5.21 -6.60 5.90
CA LYS A 115 5.64 -7.12 7.19
C LYS A 115 4.45 -6.94 8.14
N VAL A 116 3.41 -7.71 7.95
CA VAL A 116 2.60 -8.12 9.07
C VAL A 116 3.54 -9.04 9.82
N THR A 117 4.07 -8.62 10.92
CA THR A 117 4.81 -9.48 11.82
C THR A 117 3.77 -10.37 12.48
N GLU A 118 3.29 -11.32 11.70
CA GLU A 118 2.53 -12.42 12.27
C GLU A 118 3.50 -13.23 13.12
N LYS A 119 3.57 -12.89 14.39
CA LYS A 119 4.24 -13.69 15.38
C LYS A 119 3.26 -14.80 15.75
N ALA A 120 3.25 -15.87 14.98
CA ALA A 120 2.50 -17.06 15.33
C ALA A 120 3.30 -17.86 16.36
N SER A 121 2.75 -18.02 17.55
CA SER A 121 3.23 -18.99 18.54
C SER A 121 2.78 -20.38 18.11
N LYS A 122 3.69 -21.32 18.07
CA LYS A 122 3.40 -22.71 17.76
C LYS A 122 4.19 -23.63 18.68
N ASP A 123 3.50 -24.28 19.58
CA ASP A 123 4.09 -25.36 20.37
C ASP A 123 4.35 -26.55 19.46
N VAL A 124 5.53 -27.11 19.54
CA VAL A 124 5.85 -28.37 18.90
C VAL A 124 5.67 -29.47 19.92
N THR A 125 4.60 -30.26 19.76
CA THR A 125 4.29 -31.39 20.65
C THR A 125 4.67 -32.69 19.98
N SER A 126 5.16 -33.65 20.79
CA SER A 126 5.39 -35.01 20.32
C SER A 126 4.15 -35.87 20.59
N ASP A 127 3.72 -36.63 19.61
CA ASP A 127 2.71 -37.69 19.71
C ASP A 127 3.32 -39.05 20.06
N MET A 128 4.66 -39.10 20.11
CA MET A 128 5.42 -40.31 20.47
C MET A 128 6.23 -40.10 21.76
N SER A 129 6.33 -41.13 22.54
CA SER A 129 7.27 -41.19 23.70
C SER A 129 8.64 -41.64 23.24
N GLY A 130 9.71 -41.09 23.82
CA GLY A 130 11.08 -41.44 23.46
C GLY A 130 12.13 -40.53 24.07
N GLU A 131 13.39 -40.80 23.79
CA GLU A 131 14.51 -39.96 24.15
C GLU A 131 14.72 -38.85 23.16
N VAL A 132 15.01 -37.64 23.64
CA VAL A 132 15.18 -36.44 22.78
C VAL A 132 16.64 -36.25 22.41
N LEU A 133 16.90 -36.07 21.11
CA LEU A 133 18.21 -35.74 20.57
C LEU A 133 18.13 -34.48 19.71
N PHE A 134 19.00 -33.51 20.00
CA PHE A 134 19.12 -32.30 19.19
C PHE A 134 20.10 -32.52 18.04
N ALA A 135 19.72 -32.15 16.83
CA ALA A 135 20.58 -32.17 15.65
C ALA A 135 20.59 -30.79 14.95
N GLY A 136 21.76 -30.16 14.91
CA GLY A 136 21.98 -28.89 14.25
C GLY A 136 21.30 -27.68 14.92
N LEU A 137 20.81 -27.84 16.15
CA LEU A 137 20.20 -26.78 16.94
C LEU A 137 21.28 -25.92 17.61
N VAL A 138 21.31 -24.64 17.31
CA VAL A 138 22.18 -23.67 17.99
C VAL A 138 21.36 -23.00 19.08
N GLN A 139 21.71 -23.26 20.33
CA GLN A 139 21.05 -22.70 21.50
C GLN A 139 21.81 -21.48 22.01
N GLU A 140 21.09 -20.43 22.37
CA GLU A 140 21.59 -19.27 23.11
C GLU A 140 20.96 -19.28 24.50
N GLU A 141 21.78 -19.16 25.52
CA GLU A 141 21.29 -19.08 26.91
C GLU A 141 21.10 -17.59 27.24
N LYS A 142 19.86 -17.21 27.58
CA LYS A 142 19.54 -15.89 28.12
C LYS A 142 19.17 -16.01 29.58
N LYS A 143 19.77 -15.17 30.43
CA LYS A 143 19.38 -15.02 31.83
C LYS A 143 18.40 -13.86 31.95
N ASP A 144 17.27 -14.11 32.59
CA ASP A 144 16.34 -13.05 32.95
C ASP A 144 16.88 -12.23 34.14
N ARG A 145 16.17 -11.14 34.48
CA ARG A 145 16.55 -10.29 35.64
C ARG A 145 16.41 -11.00 36.98
N GLN A 146 15.75 -12.16 37.02
CA GLN A 146 15.54 -12.98 38.22
C GLN A 146 16.54 -14.13 38.31
N GLY A 147 17.45 -14.26 37.33
CA GLY A 147 18.50 -15.28 37.30
C GLY A 147 18.09 -16.59 36.64
N ASN A 148 16.88 -16.74 36.12
CA ASN A 148 16.44 -17.92 35.41
C ASN A 148 17.14 -17.98 34.04
N ILE A 149 17.59 -19.18 33.68
CA ILE A 149 18.25 -19.42 32.39
C ILE A 149 17.21 -19.94 31.41
N THR A 150 16.98 -19.20 30.35
CA THR A 150 16.15 -19.61 29.20
C THR A 150 17.05 -19.98 28.04
N LYS A 151 16.78 -21.11 27.38
CA LYS A 151 17.50 -21.56 26.18
C LYS A 151 16.67 -21.24 24.96
N LEU A 152 17.21 -20.38 24.10
CA LEU A 152 16.56 -19.93 22.87
C LEU A 152 17.25 -20.58 21.66
N ALA A 153 16.49 -21.10 20.70
CA ALA A 153 17.04 -21.54 19.44
C ALA A 153 17.35 -20.34 18.57
N GLN A 154 18.60 -19.91 18.46
CA GLN A 154 19.04 -18.84 17.54
C GLN A 154 18.75 -19.19 16.09
N ARG A 155 18.87 -20.46 15.77
CA ARG A 155 18.58 -21.01 14.45
C ARG A 155 17.65 -22.19 14.61
N GLY A 156 16.64 -22.29 13.74
CA GLY A 156 15.82 -23.49 13.64
C GLY A 156 16.69 -24.73 13.42
N GLY A 157 16.31 -25.85 14.00
CA GLY A 157 17.03 -27.12 13.93
C GLY A 157 16.07 -28.29 13.95
N LEU A 158 16.66 -29.48 14.07
CA LEU A 158 15.92 -30.73 14.18
C LEU A 158 15.96 -31.23 15.61
N LEU A 159 14.83 -31.71 16.06
CA LEU A 159 14.67 -32.38 17.33
C LEU A 159 14.23 -33.82 17.03
N TRP A 160 15.04 -34.79 17.44
CA TRP A 160 14.76 -36.19 17.23
C TRP A 160 14.14 -36.76 18.50
N VAL A 161 13.05 -37.47 18.33
CA VAL A 161 12.56 -38.41 19.32
C VAL A 161 13.01 -39.78 18.88
N LEU A 162 13.75 -40.52 19.69
CA LEU A 162 14.38 -41.80 19.30
C LEU A 162 13.40 -42.91 18.92
N SER A 163 12.13 -42.69 19.02
CA SER A 163 11.07 -43.50 18.45
C SER A 163 10.86 -43.35 16.95
N GLY A 164 11.64 -42.49 16.25
CA GLY A 164 11.67 -42.39 14.81
C GLY A 164 10.97 -41.16 14.22
N GLU A 165 10.50 -40.20 15.01
CA GLU A 165 9.89 -38.96 14.54
C GLU A 165 10.90 -37.81 14.57
N VAL A 166 10.81 -36.94 13.57
CA VAL A 166 11.64 -35.74 13.40
C VAL A 166 10.78 -34.49 13.38
N TYR A 167 11.03 -33.60 14.30
CA TYR A 167 10.29 -32.34 14.41
C TYR A 167 11.18 -31.15 14.09
N ASN A 168 10.75 -30.34 13.14
CA ASN A 168 11.44 -29.10 12.80
C ASN A 168 11.03 -28.00 13.79
N LEU A 169 12.02 -27.39 14.43
CA LEU A 169 11.81 -26.24 15.29
C LEU A 169 11.86 -24.95 14.47
N PRO A 170 10.82 -24.09 14.55
CA PRO A 170 10.86 -22.79 13.93
C PRO A 170 11.92 -21.89 14.59
N PRO A 171 12.48 -20.89 13.89
CA PRO A 171 13.35 -19.89 14.50
C PRO A 171 12.65 -19.19 15.67
N GLY A 172 13.35 -19.02 16.79
CA GLY A 172 12.81 -18.38 18.00
C GLY A 172 12.09 -19.33 18.97
N ALA A 173 11.94 -20.61 18.62
CA ALA A 173 11.40 -21.59 19.56
C ALA A 173 12.37 -21.85 20.72
N GLU A 174 11.82 -21.93 21.92
CA GLU A 174 12.53 -22.35 23.16
C GLU A 174 12.32 -23.84 23.37
N PRO A 175 13.37 -24.69 23.28
CA PRO A 175 13.23 -26.10 23.60
C PRO A 175 12.92 -26.29 25.09
N THR A 176 11.84 -26.98 25.39
CA THR A 176 11.46 -27.36 26.78
C THR A 176 12.17 -28.61 27.25
N VAL A 177 12.79 -29.35 26.32
CA VAL A 177 13.46 -30.63 26.56
C VAL A 177 14.96 -30.54 26.29
N LYS A 178 15.73 -31.39 26.93
CA LYS A 178 17.18 -31.50 26.77
C LYS A 178 17.54 -32.79 26.04
N ASN A 179 18.77 -32.85 25.56
CA ASN A 179 19.29 -34.06 24.95
C ASN A 179 19.32 -35.21 25.99
N GLY A 180 18.68 -36.33 25.67
CA GLY A 180 18.58 -37.52 26.55
C GLY A 180 17.33 -37.56 27.45
N ASP A 181 16.48 -36.56 27.40
CA ASP A 181 15.24 -36.56 28.17
C ASP A 181 14.25 -37.61 27.63
N MET A 182 13.58 -38.28 28.56
CA MET A 182 12.46 -39.18 28.26
C MET A 182 11.17 -38.37 28.21
N ILE A 183 10.46 -38.44 27.10
CA ILE A 183 9.20 -37.71 26.89
C ILE A 183 8.02 -38.66 26.82
N ALA A 184 6.89 -38.24 27.36
CA ALA A 184 5.62 -38.93 27.19
C ALA A 184 4.98 -38.58 25.83
N SER A 185 4.04 -39.42 25.42
CA SER A 185 3.19 -39.09 24.26
C SER A 185 2.48 -37.75 24.47
N ASN A 186 2.49 -36.90 23.45
CA ASN A 186 1.98 -35.51 23.47
C ASN A 186 2.79 -34.57 24.42
N GLY A 187 4.03 -34.94 24.80
CA GLY A 187 4.92 -34.03 25.53
C GLY A 187 5.30 -32.81 24.69
N ILE A 188 5.34 -31.65 25.30
CA ILE A 188 5.76 -30.41 24.63
C ILE A 188 7.28 -30.45 24.45
N LEU A 189 7.75 -30.32 23.21
CA LEU A 189 9.17 -30.35 22.86
C LEU A 189 9.79 -28.95 22.81
N ALA A 190 9.02 -27.96 22.40
CA ALA A 190 9.42 -26.57 22.36
C ALA A 190 8.21 -25.66 22.39
N GLU A 191 8.43 -24.47 22.89
CA GLU A 191 7.43 -23.39 22.94
C GLU A 191 7.91 -22.20 22.13
N THR A 192 6.98 -21.50 21.50
CA THR A 192 7.21 -20.19 20.93
C THR A 192 6.36 -19.18 21.68
N LYS A 193 6.92 -18.01 21.94
CA LYS A 193 6.22 -16.95 22.66
C LYS A 193 5.90 -15.81 21.70
N ILE A 194 4.68 -15.32 21.75
CA ILE A 194 4.31 -14.06 21.14
C ILE A 194 4.56 -12.97 22.17
N VAL A 195 5.42 -12.04 21.83
CA VAL A 195 5.75 -10.89 22.67
C VAL A 195 5.26 -9.61 21.99
N THR A 196 4.72 -8.70 22.78
CA THR A 196 4.39 -7.36 22.30
C THR A 196 5.67 -6.54 22.11
N GLU A 197 5.68 -5.68 21.09
CA GLU A 197 6.77 -4.71 20.92
C GLU A 197 6.52 -3.45 21.73
N ARG A 198 5.24 -3.16 22.03
CA ARG A 198 4.81 -1.97 22.75
C ARG A 198 4.07 -2.32 24.02
N GLY A 199 4.09 -1.39 24.96
CA GLY A 199 3.25 -1.46 26.17
C GLY A 199 1.88 -0.85 25.91
N GLY A 200 0.92 -1.21 26.76
CA GLY A 200 -0.43 -0.68 26.69
C GLY A 200 -1.45 -1.57 27.38
N ILE A 201 -2.71 -1.36 27.06
CA ILE A 201 -3.84 -2.09 27.63
C ILE A 201 -4.28 -3.18 26.66
N VAL A 202 -4.41 -4.40 27.17
CA VAL A 202 -4.87 -5.55 26.38
C VAL A 202 -6.35 -5.42 26.05
N ARG A 203 -6.68 -5.63 24.77
CA ARG A 203 -8.06 -5.78 24.27
C ARG A 203 -8.17 -7.13 23.55
N LEU A 204 -9.18 -7.90 23.90
CA LEU A 204 -9.45 -9.20 23.30
C LEU A 204 -10.74 -9.12 22.47
N PRO A 205 -10.66 -8.84 21.17
CA PRO A 205 -11.85 -8.71 20.33
C PRO A 205 -12.58 -10.06 20.23
N ASP A 206 -13.91 -10.04 20.31
CA ASP A 206 -14.78 -11.23 20.17
C ASP A 206 -14.77 -11.86 18.77
N ARG A 207 -13.92 -11.36 17.89
CA ARG A 207 -13.81 -11.82 16.51
C ARG A 207 -12.88 -13.03 16.42
N SER A 208 -13.46 -14.22 16.53
CA SER A 208 -12.78 -15.41 15.99
C SER A 208 -13.13 -15.50 14.50
N ASP A 209 -12.12 -15.41 13.65
CA ASP A 209 -12.29 -15.72 12.23
C ASP A 209 -12.80 -17.15 12.06
N SER A 210 -13.57 -17.39 10.97
CA SER A 210 -14.04 -18.73 10.57
C SER A 210 -12.92 -19.78 10.44
N LYS A 211 -11.65 -19.35 10.51
CA LYS A 211 -10.43 -20.18 10.49
C LYS A 211 -9.83 -20.44 11.88
N GLY A 212 -10.47 -19.97 12.97
CA GLY A 212 -10.03 -20.21 14.33
C GLY A 212 -8.79 -19.41 14.77
N SER A 213 -8.42 -18.34 14.06
CA SER A 213 -7.42 -17.39 14.54
C SER A 213 -8.01 -16.51 15.65
N ARG A 214 -7.19 -16.17 16.65
CA ARG A 214 -7.51 -15.21 17.70
C ARG A 214 -6.62 -13.99 17.51
N GLU A 215 -7.16 -12.82 17.80
CA GLU A 215 -6.39 -11.58 17.82
C GLU A 215 -6.23 -11.13 19.28
N VAL A 216 -5.05 -10.63 19.60
CA VAL A 216 -4.77 -9.89 20.83
C VAL A 216 -4.36 -8.50 20.38
N GLU A 217 -5.07 -7.49 20.84
CA GLU A 217 -4.81 -6.11 20.52
C GLU A 217 -4.25 -5.40 21.77
N ILE A 218 -3.22 -4.60 21.56
CA ILE A 218 -2.63 -3.78 22.62
C ILE A 218 -2.91 -2.33 22.29
N ILE A 219 -3.72 -1.68 23.11
CA ILE A 219 -4.01 -0.25 22.99
C ILE A 219 -2.79 0.51 23.48
N THR A 220 -2.01 1.07 22.54
CA THR A 220 -0.76 1.77 22.85
C THR A 220 -0.96 3.25 23.08
N ALA A 221 -1.95 3.85 22.42
CA ALA A 221 -2.30 5.25 22.54
C ALA A 221 -3.76 5.47 22.11
N SER A 222 -4.33 6.57 22.56
CA SER A 222 -5.62 7.06 22.08
C SER A 222 -5.50 8.53 21.74
N VAL A 223 -5.93 8.91 20.56
CA VAL A 223 -5.93 10.28 20.07
C VAL A 223 -7.37 10.73 19.85
N MET A 224 -7.75 11.83 20.46
CA MET A 224 -9.06 12.45 20.31
C MET A 224 -8.92 13.78 19.55
N LEU A 225 -9.83 14.02 18.62
CA LEU A 225 -9.95 15.32 17.99
C LEU A 225 -10.63 16.29 18.97
N ASP A 226 -9.92 17.38 19.25
CA ASP A 226 -10.43 18.45 20.09
C ASP A 226 -11.43 19.32 19.31
N THR A 227 -12.44 19.84 20.00
CA THR A 227 -13.44 20.77 19.43
C THR A 227 -14.09 20.28 18.13
N THR A 228 -14.23 18.97 17.95
CA THR A 228 -14.92 18.38 16.81
C THR A 228 -16.11 17.54 17.25
N GLU A 229 -17.20 17.65 16.51
CA GLU A 229 -18.41 16.86 16.69
C GLU A 229 -18.65 15.98 15.47
N VAL A 230 -19.24 14.82 15.69
CA VAL A 230 -19.59 13.90 14.61
C VAL A 230 -21.08 14.00 14.34
N GLU A 231 -21.43 14.45 13.15
CA GLU A 231 -22.80 14.46 12.63
C GLU A 231 -23.04 13.21 11.78
N VAL A 232 -24.21 12.59 11.92
CA VAL A 232 -24.60 11.42 11.14
C VAL A 232 -25.77 11.78 10.25
N GLU A 233 -25.57 11.70 8.94
CA GLU A 233 -26.63 11.87 7.95
C GLU A 233 -27.03 10.51 7.37
N SER A 234 -28.30 10.16 7.49
CA SER A 234 -28.82 8.92 6.89
C SER A 234 -29.41 9.22 5.52
N GLY A 235 -28.81 8.64 4.47
CA GLY A 235 -29.28 8.80 3.09
C GLY A 235 -29.17 7.50 2.29
N GLN A 236 -30.17 7.17 1.50
CA GLN A 236 -30.19 6.00 0.59
C GLN A 236 -29.80 4.65 1.24
N GLY A 237 -30.13 4.47 2.54
CA GLY A 237 -29.82 3.24 3.27
C GLY A 237 -28.36 3.11 3.74
N ARG A 238 -27.61 4.21 3.72
CA ARG A 238 -26.25 4.30 4.28
C ARG A 238 -26.16 5.49 5.22
N GLU A 239 -25.32 5.35 6.23
CA GLU A 239 -24.94 6.43 7.12
C GLU A 239 -23.68 7.10 6.61
N HIS A 240 -23.72 8.42 6.53
CA HIS A 240 -22.59 9.27 6.22
C HIS A 240 -22.22 10.03 7.48
N TYR A 241 -20.96 9.97 7.83
CA TYR A 241 -20.42 10.60 9.02
C TYR A 241 -19.63 11.84 8.64
N PHE A 242 -19.90 12.95 9.31
CA PHE A 242 -19.19 14.21 9.09
C PHE A 242 -18.58 14.69 10.40
N LEU A 243 -17.34 15.16 10.32
CA LEU A 243 -16.68 15.87 11.42
C LEU A 243 -16.95 17.36 11.24
N GLN A 244 -17.57 17.98 12.22
CA GLN A 244 -17.78 19.42 12.26
C GLN A 244 -16.86 20.03 13.31
N THR A 245 -15.99 20.97 12.90
CA THR A 245 -15.16 21.71 13.86
C THR A 245 -15.88 22.92 14.41
N ASP A 246 -15.43 23.44 15.55
CA ASP A 246 -15.93 24.68 16.18
C ASP A 246 -15.81 25.92 15.25
N LYS A 247 -14.89 25.87 14.29
CA LYS A 247 -14.69 26.90 13.26
C LYS A 247 -15.60 26.74 12.04
N GLY A 248 -16.52 25.79 12.06
CA GLY A 248 -17.43 25.52 10.95
C GLY A 248 -16.79 24.75 9.78
N VAL A 249 -15.57 24.22 9.94
CA VAL A 249 -14.94 23.37 8.93
C VAL A 249 -15.51 21.97 9.01
N ARG A 250 -15.90 21.40 7.88
CA ARG A 250 -16.57 20.10 7.78
C ARG A 250 -15.74 19.11 6.99
N TYR A 251 -15.58 17.90 7.54
CA TYR A 251 -14.90 16.78 6.86
C TYR A 251 -15.87 15.61 6.72
N SER A 252 -15.88 14.97 5.57
CA SER A 252 -16.59 13.70 5.34
C SER A 252 -15.70 12.54 5.75
N LEU A 253 -16.16 11.68 6.67
CA LEU A 253 -15.43 10.48 7.08
C LEU A 253 -15.44 9.45 5.94
N ILE A 254 -14.25 9.03 5.53
CA ILE A 254 -14.06 7.94 4.56
C ILE A 254 -13.93 6.60 5.29
N ALA A 255 -13.22 6.61 6.42
CA ALA A 255 -13.14 5.46 7.29
C ALA A 255 -14.27 5.52 8.33
N THR A 256 -15.22 4.60 8.21
CA THR A 256 -16.40 4.56 9.08
C THR A 256 -16.06 4.06 10.49
N PRO A 257 -16.86 4.40 11.50
CA PRO A 257 -16.69 3.86 12.85
C PRO A 257 -16.62 2.35 12.87
N GLY A 258 -15.68 1.80 13.66
CA GLY A 258 -15.36 0.38 13.71
C GLY A 258 -14.42 -0.11 12.59
N ALA A 259 -14.00 0.75 11.69
CA ALA A 259 -13.01 0.41 10.67
C ALA A 259 -11.59 0.52 11.23
N LYS A 260 -10.73 -0.46 10.85
CA LYS A 260 -9.29 -0.38 11.11
C LYS A 260 -8.59 0.40 10.01
N VAL A 261 -7.78 1.37 10.39
CA VAL A 261 -6.97 2.19 9.50
C VAL A 261 -5.48 2.01 9.79
N THR A 262 -4.68 2.12 8.74
CA THR A 262 -3.21 1.99 8.82
C THR A 262 -2.54 3.33 8.56
N GLY A 263 -1.28 3.47 8.95
CA GLY A 263 -0.50 4.68 8.71
C GLY A 263 -0.54 5.12 7.23
N GLY A 264 -0.76 6.42 7.02
CA GLY A 264 -0.93 7.02 5.70
C GLY A 264 -2.27 6.76 5.00
N GLN A 265 -3.21 6.06 5.64
CA GLN A 265 -4.55 5.87 5.11
C GLN A 265 -5.40 7.11 5.38
N VAL A 266 -6.24 7.45 4.40
CA VAL A 266 -7.19 8.57 4.51
C VAL A 266 -8.31 8.20 5.47
N ILE A 267 -8.53 9.07 6.46
CA ILE A 267 -9.60 8.95 7.47
C ILE A 267 -10.81 9.78 7.04
N ALA A 268 -10.55 11.02 6.64
CA ALA A 268 -11.60 11.96 6.27
C ALA A 268 -11.12 12.90 5.15
N GLU A 269 -12.07 13.50 4.46
CA GLU A 269 -11.84 14.45 3.37
C GLU A 269 -12.58 15.75 3.65
N LEU A 270 -11.91 16.88 3.44
CA LEU A 270 -12.49 18.20 3.62
C LEU A 270 -13.64 18.39 2.62
N VAL A 271 -14.79 18.82 3.13
CA VAL A 271 -15.95 19.21 2.32
C VAL A 271 -15.84 20.71 2.06
N ASP A 272 -15.30 21.05 0.93
CA ASP A 272 -14.97 22.42 0.57
C ASP A 272 -15.01 22.59 -0.96
N ASP A 273 -15.54 23.69 -1.43
CA ASP A 273 -15.62 24.04 -2.86
C ASP A 273 -14.45 24.94 -3.29
N THR A 274 -13.48 25.22 -2.42
CA THR A 274 -12.36 26.15 -2.68
C THR A 274 -11.57 25.75 -3.93
N TYR A 275 -11.36 24.46 -4.14
CA TYR A 275 -10.59 23.91 -5.27
C TYR A 275 -11.46 23.31 -6.37
N HIS A 276 -12.66 23.81 -6.49
CA HIS A 276 -13.65 23.36 -7.45
C HIS A 276 -13.70 24.33 -8.64
N THR A 277 -13.61 23.82 -9.84
CA THR A 277 -13.72 24.61 -11.06
C THR A 277 -15.11 24.49 -11.66
N GLN A 278 -15.47 25.37 -12.60
CA GLN A 278 -16.78 25.31 -13.24
C GLN A 278 -16.81 24.42 -14.48
N SER A 279 -15.65 24.22 -15.11
CA SER A 279 -15.50 23.44 -16.34
C SER A 279 -14.15 22.74 -16.36
N GLY A 280 -13.86 21.97 -17.39
CA GLY A 280 -12.52 21.51 -17.73
C GLY A 280 -11.55 22.67 -17.93
N GLY A 281 -10.29 22.36 -18.17
CA GLY A 281 -9.26 23.37 -18.33
C GLY A 281 -7.85 22.82 -18.40
N ILE A 282 -6.88 23.72 -18.45
CA ILE A 282 -5.46 23.40 -18.37
C ILE A 282 -4.96 23.78 -16.97
N ILE A 283 -4.37 22.82 -16.27
CA ILE A 283 -3.75 23.07 -14.96
C ILE A 283 -2.28 23.44 -15.15
N LYS A 284 -1.81 24.46 -14.43
CA LYS A 284 -0.38 24.80 -14.34
C LYS A 284 0.02 25.06 -12.89
N PHE A 285 1.24 24.71 -12.53
CA PHE A 285 1.79 24.91 -11.19
C PHE A 285 2.73 26.12 -11.16
N SER A 286 2.50 27.01 -10.22
CA SER A 286 3.38 28.12 -9.90
C SER A 286 3.91 27.96 -8.49
N GLY A 287 5.13 27.43 -8.36
CA GLY A 287 5.78 27.14 -7.08
C GLY A 287 5.30 25.88 -6.36
N VAL A 288 4.23 25.25 -6.81
CA VAL A 288 3.72 23.99 -6.23
C VAL A 288 4.61 22.83 -6.65
N GLU A 289 5.03 22.03 -5.67
CA GLU A 289 5.77 20.80 -5.91
C GLU A 289 4.94 19.59 -5.44
N VAL A 290 4.94 18.54 -6.24
CA VAL A 290 4.16 17.35 -5.98
C VAL A 290 4.99 16.08 -6.08
N ALA A 291 4.65 15.07 -5.27
CA ALA A 291 5.29 13.76 -5.30
C ALA A 291 4.28 12.63 -5.48
N LYS A 292 4.68 11.60 -6.23
CA LYS A 292 3.89 10.37 -6.38
C LYS A 292 4.32 9.33 -5.35
N LYS A 293 3.64 9.26 -4.21
CA LYS A 293 4.05 8.41 -3.07
C LYS A 293 3.73 6.92 -3.17
N SER A 294 2.81 6.46 -4.04
CA SER A 294 2.54 5.02 -4.14
C SER A 294 1.93 4.57 -5.48
N LYS A 295 2.29 3.34 -5.90
CA LYS A 295 1.58 2.64 -6.98
C LYS A 295 0.15 2.34 -6.53
N GLY A 296 -0.85 2.91 -7.21
CA GLY A 296 -2.26 2.60 -6.99
C GLY A 296 -3.10 3.67 -6.31
N LYS A 297 -2.54 4.71 -5.73
CA LYS A 297 -3.32 5.88 -5.30
C LYS A 297 -3.45 6.86 -6.45
N GLN A 298 -4.66 7.26 -6.79
CA GLN A 298 -4.90 8.30 -7.77
C GLN A 298 -4.40 9.65 -7.21
N GLY A 299 -3.68 10.43 -8.05
CA GLY A 299 -3.22 11.77 -7.72
C GLY A 299 -1.80 11.86 -7.18
N TYR A 300 -1.39 13.10 -6.94
CA TYR A 300 -0.06 13.52 -6.48
C TYR A 300 -0.21 14.23 -5.15
N GLU A 301 0.62 13.90 -4.18
CA GLU A 301 0.66 14.59 -2.89
C GLU A 301 1.46 15.88 -3.02
N VAL A 302 0.90 16.99 -2.55
CA VAL A 302 1.60 18.27 -2.49
C VAL A 302 2.69 18.20 -1.44
N THR A 303 3.93 18.47 -1.84
CA THR A 303 5.10 18.52 -0.95
C THR A 303 5.52 19.93 -0.62
N LYS A 304 5.14 20.88 -1.46
CA LYS A 304 5.35 22.30 -1.26
C LYS A 304 4.18 23.07 -1.84
N GLY A 305 3.65 24.01 -1.09
CA GLY A 305 2.58 24.91 -1.50
C GLY A 305 3.03 25.93 -2.53
N GLY A 306 2.09 26.71 -3.00
CA GLY A 306 2.26 27.72 -4.03
C GLY A 306 0.92 28.08 -4.63
N THR A 307 0.87 28.34 -5.93
CA THR A 307 -0.37 28.67 -6.63
C THR A 307 -0.63 27.66 -7.74
N VAL A 308 -1.83 27.10 -7.77
CA VAL A 308 -2.32 26.34 -8.91
C VAL A 308 -3.07 27.30 -9.82
N LEU A 309 -2.69 27.33 -11.08
CA LEU A 309 -3.32 28.14 -12.12
C LEU A 309 -4.23 27.23 -12.95
N TRP A 310 -5.46 27.65 -13.12
CA TRP A 310 -6.45 26.98 -13.95
C TRP A 310 -6.86 27.86 -15.11
N ILE A 311 -6.67 27.37 -16.31
CA ILE A 311 -7.06 28.04 -17.55
C ILE A 311 -8.33 27.32 -18.05
N PRO A 312 -9.53 27.86 -17.83
CA PRO A 312 -10.77 27.15 -18.10
C PRO A 312 -10.98 26.93 -19.61
N GLU A 313 -11.57 25.79 -19.91
CA GLU A 313 -12.08 25.43 -21.22
C GLU A 313 -13.26 24.47 -21.07
N GLU A 314 -14.16 24.48 -22.02
CA GLU A 314 -15.26 23.52 -22.09
C GLU A 314 -14.98 22.52 -23.20
N ALA A 315 -14.77 21.24 -22.83
CA ALA A 315 -14.40 20.21 -23.79
C ALA A 315 -15.51 19.15 -23.92
N HIS A 316 -16.09 19.07 -25.11
CA HIS A 316 -17.07 18.05 -25.48
C HIS A 316 -16.38 16.94 -26.25
N GLU A 317 -16.30 15.77 -25.64
CA GLU A 317 -15.91 14.55 -26.36
C GLU A 317 -17.10 14.01 -27.14
N VAL A 318 -16.98 13.97 -28.44
CA VAL A 318 -18.05 13.54 -29.35
C VAL A 318 -17.56 12.45 -30.29
N ASN A 319 -18.50 11.66 -30.79
CA ASN A 319 -18.20 10.63 -31.79
C ASN A 319 -19.33 10.66 -32.83
N LYS A 320 -19.41 11.76 -33.58
CA LYS A 320 -20.44 12.03 -34.56
C LYS A 320 -19.83 12.32 -35.92
N ASP A 321 -20.63 12.23 -36.96
CA ASP A 321 -20.25 12.64 -38.31
C ASP A 321 -20.01 14.17 -38.37
N ILE A 322 -18.97 14.60 -39.09
CA ILE A 322 -18.60 16.02 -39.23
C ILE A 322 -19.73 16.85 -39.81
N SER A 323 -20.64 16.25 -40.60
CA SER A 323 -21.80 16.95 -41.17
C SER A 323 -22.80 17.46 -40.13
N LEU A 324 -22.68 17.01 -38.88
CA LEU A 324 -23.51 17.46 -37.75
C LEU A 324 -22.90 18.64 -37.00
N LEU A 325 -21.71 19.10 -37.40
CA LEU A 325 -21.05 20.29 -36.84
C LEU A 325 -21.82 21.55 -37.28
N MET A 326 -22.11 22.41 -36.31
CA MET A 326 -22.93 23.62 -36.52
C MET A 326 -22.09 24.91 -36.47
N VAL A 327 -20.80 24.81 -36.16
CA VAL A 327 -19.85 25.91 -35.97
C VAL A 327 -18.59 25.69 -36.79
N GLU A 328 -17.79 26.72 -37.00
CA GLU A 328 -16.51 26.64 -37.70
C GLU A 328 -15.35 26.63 -36.70
N ASP A 329 -14.24 25.96 -37.07
CA ASP A 329 -13.00 26.00 -36.28
C ASP A 329 -12.47 27.45 -36.24
N GLY A 330 -12.03 27.89 -35.05
CA GLY A 330 -11.61 29.28 -34.83
C GLY A 330 -12.75 30.29 -34.68
N GLN A 331 -13.99 29.90 -34.83
CA GLN A 331 -15.14 30.80 -34.68
C GLN A 331 -15.35 31.18 -33.21
N PHE A 332 -15.61 32.46 -32.92
CA PHE A 332 -16.11 32.87 -31.61
C PHE A 332 -17.61 32.64 -31.52
N ILE A 333 -18.03 31.98 -30.43
CA ILE A 333 -19.45 31.68 -30.17
C ILE A 333 -19.87 32.15 -28.77
N GLU A 334 -21.16 32.43 -28.62
CA GLU A 334 -21.74 32.76 -27.31
C GLU A 334 -22.28 31.52 -26.61
N ALA A 335 -22.34 31.59 -25.26
CA ALA A 335 -22.95 30.55 -24.45
C ALA A 335 -24.38 30.23 -24.90
N GLY A 336 -24.73 28.95 -24.97
CA GLY A 336 -26.02 28.49 -25.49
C GLY A 336 -26.04 28.24 -27.01
N THR A 337 -24.93 28.43 -27.73
CA THR A 337 -24.81 28.09 -29.14
C THR A 337 -24.78 26.57 -29.33
N GLU A 338 -25.54 26.09 -30.32
CA GLU A 338 -25.48 24.67 -30.71
C GLU A 338 -24.18 24.42 -31.50
N VAL A 339 -23.27 23.63 -30.90
CA VAL A 339 -21.96 23.37 -31.51
C VAL A 339 -21.97 22.12 -32.39
N VAL A 340 -22.72 21.11 -32.00
CA VAL A 340 -23.05 19.92 -32.78
C VAL A 340 -24.52 19.65 -32.55
N LYS A 341 -25.18 19.00 -33.47
CA LYS A 341 -26.60 18.64 -33.32
C LYS A 341 -26.93 18.08 -31.95
N ASP A 342 -27.83 18.75 -31.23
CA ASP A 342 -28.29 18.45 -29.87
C ASP A 342 -27.21 18.62 -28.75
N ILE A 343 -26.11 19.35 -29.03
CA ILE A 343 -25.07 19.70 -28.04
C ILE A 343 -24.87 21.21 -28.05
N PHE A 344 -25.04 21.84 -26.89
CA PHE A 344 -24.95 23.28 -26.69
C PHE A 344 -23.77 23.60 -25.79
N CYS A 345 -23.03 24.68 -26.12
CA CYS A 345 -21.97 25.16 -25.24
C CYS A 345 -22.55 25.92 -24.03
N GLN A 346 -21.86 25.85 -22.91
CA GLN A 346 -22.23 26.53 -21.66
C GLN A 346 -21.51 27.88 -21.52
N ILE A 347 -20.34 28.03 -22.13
CA ILE A 347 -19.50 29.23 -22.06
C ILE A 347 -19.31 29.85 -23.44
N SER A 348 -19.02 31.16 -23.45
CA SER A 348 -18.65 31.88 -24.69
C SER A 348 -17.13 31.76 -24.90
N GLY A 349 -16.71 31.61 -26.16
CA GLY A 349 -15.29 31.48 -26.47
C GLY A 349 -15.02 31.12 -27.93
N VAL A 350 -13.75 30.87 -28.22
CA VAL A 350 -13.28 30.42 -29.54
C VAL A 350 -13.38 28.89 -29.60
N VAL A 351 -13.94 28.40 -30.69
CA VAL A 351 -14.12 26.98 -30.97
C VAL A 351 -12.82 26.39 -31.52
N GLU A 352 -12.40 25.27 -30.96
CA GLU A 352 -11.35 24.40 -31.49
C GLU A 352 -11.98 23.05 -31.85
N VAL A 353 -11.82 22.61 -33.09
CA VAL A 353 -12.42 21.37 -33.60
C VAL A 353 -11.37 20.33 -33.88
N THR A 354 -11.45 19.19 -33.19
CA THR A 354 -10.61 18.02 -33.48
C THR A 354 -11.41 16.96 -34.23
N GLN A 355 -10.96 16.61 -35.43
CA GLN A 355 -11.58 15.57 -36.24
C GLN A 355 -10.57 14.51 -36.69
N LYS A 356 -11.06 13.31 -36.98
CA LYS A 356 -10.28 12.23 -37.58
C LYS A 356 -11.14 11.47 -38.59
N ASN A 357 -10.77 11.55 -39.89
CA ASN A 357 -11.49 10.89 -40.98
C ASN A 357 -13.00 11.15 -40.90
N ASP A 358 -13.49 12.28 -41.28
CA ASP A 358 -14.92 12.67 -41.28
C ASP A 358 -15.72 12.42 -39.97
N ILE A 359 -15.01 11.98 -38.91
CA ILE A 359 -15.57 11.79 -37.56
C ILE A 359 -15.05 12.89 -36.65
N LEU A 360 -16.00 13.67 -36.13
CA LEU A 360 -15.76 14.67 -35.10
C LEU A 360 -15.38 13.93 -33.78
N ARG A 361 -14.27 14.32 -33.20
CA ARG A 361 -13.74 13.68 -31.95
C ARG A 361 -13.95 14.57 -30.75
N GLU A 362 -13.68 15.84 -30.90
CA GLU A 362 -13.70 16.77 -29.79
C GLU A 362 -14.02 18.18 -30.30
N ILE A 363 -14.78 18.90 -29.50
CA ILE A 363 -14.98 20.35 -29.66
C ILE A 363 -14.62 20.98 -28.33
N VAL A 364 -13.74 21.96 -28.37
CA VAL A 364 -13.33 22.73 -27.20
C VAL A 364 -13.74 24.18 -27.40
N ILE A 365 -14.30 24.78 -26.37
CA ILE A 365 -14.60 26.19 -26.33
C ILE A 365 -13.61 26.85 -25.38
N ASN A 366 -12.77 27.71 -25.91
CA ASN A 366 -11.72 28.42 -25.18
C ASN A 366 -12.21 29.85 -24.88
N PRO A 367 -12.55 30.15 -23.60
CA PRO A 367 -13.01 31.49 -23.23
C PRO A 367 -11.86 32.50 -23.26
N GLY A 368 -12.14 33.73 -23.59
CA GLY A 368 -11.14 34.81 -23.58
C GLY A 368 -11.52 35.99 -24.47
N ASP A 369 -10.68 37.00 -24.39
CA ASP A 369 -10.81 38.23 -25.20
C ASP A 369 -9.94 38.09 -26.45
N ILE A 370 -10.56 38.27 -27.64
CA ILE A 370 -9.87 38.14 -28.93
C ILE A 370 -9.29 39.48 -29.34
N HIS A 371 -8.02 39.47 -29.73
CA HIS A 371 -7.33 40.61 -30.30
C HIS A 371 -6.69 40.23 -31.63
N MET A 372 -7.17 40.83 -32.70
CA MET A 372 -6.64 40.60 -34.05
C MET A 372 -5.22 41.10 -34.16
N VAL A 373 -4.38 40.37 -34.87
CA VAL A 373 -2.97 40.72 -35.12
C VAL A 373 -2.70 40.82 -36.63
N ASP A 374 -1.82 41.73 -37.00
CA ASP A 374 -1.51 41.99 -38.41
C ASP A 374 -0.74 40.86 -39.10
N SER A 375 -0.02 40.04 -38.32
CA SER A 375 0.71 38.88 -38.83
C SER A 375 0.86 37.77 -37.81
N PRO A 376 0.88 36.49 -38.24
CA PRO A 376 1.17 35.37 -37.34
C PRO A 376 2.52 35.45 -36.63
N ASP A 377 3.53 36.03 -37.30
CA ASP A 377 4.90 36.14 -36.74
C ASP A 377 4.94 37.10 -35.54
N ALA A 378 4.11 38.12 -35.48
CA ALA A 378 4.01 39.05 -34.36
C ALA A 378 3.39 38.40 -33.12
N ALA A 379 2.56 37.40 -33.32
CA ALA A 379 1.86 36.66 -32.27
C ALA A 379 2.63 35.45 -31.74
N SER A 380 3.42 34.78 -32.59
CA SER A 380 4.05 33.47 -32.28
C SER A 380 4.98 33.47 -31.06
N GLY A 381 5.61 34.60 -30.76
CA GLY A 381 6.46 34.77 -29.60
C GLY A 381 5.72 34.92 -28.25
N LYS A 382 4.40 35.08 -28.30
CA LYS A 382 3.54 35.25 -27.10
C LYS A 382 2.64 34.04 -26.83
N ASP A 383 2.59 33.08 -27.75
CA ASP A 383 1.78 31.89 -27.59
C ASP A 383 2.23 31.04 -26.38
N GLY A 384 1.29 30.61 -25.56
CA GLY A 384 1.55 29.81 -24.38
C GLY A 384 2.12 30.58 -23.17
N VAL A 385 2.18 31.90 -23.21
CA VAL A 385 2.77 32.74 -22.16
C VAL A 385 1.69 33.21 -21.18
N LEU A 386 2.06 33.25 -19.89
CA LEU A 386 1.28 33.90 -18.84
C LEU A 386 1.69 35.36 -18.76
N VAL A 387 0.71 36.26 -18.80
CA VAL A 387 0.90 37.72 -18.76
C VAL A 387 0.21 38.27 -17.52
N SER A 388 0.95 39.01 -16.70
CA SER A 388 0.45 39.60 -15.47
C SER A 388 -0.41 40.83 -15.70
N ALA A 389 -1.22 41.20 -14.71
CA ALA A 389 -1.97 42.45 -14.75
C ALA A 389 -1.05 43.65 -14.95
N GLY A 390 -1.43 44.56 -15.87
CA GLY A 390 -0.67 45.75 -16.24
C GLY A 390 0.43 45.53 -17.27
N GLU A 391 0.67 44.29 -17.70
CA GLU A 391 1.67 43.97 -18.73
C GLU A 391 1.05 44.12 -20.14
N GLU A 392 1.80 44.77 -21.06
CA GLU A 392 1.37 44.94 -22.45
C GLU A 392 1.63 43.64 -23.23
N VAL A 393 0.56 43.05 -23.79
CA VAL A 393 0.61 41.83 -24.59
C VAL A 393 1.05 42.14 -26.04
N ILE A 394 0.39 43.06 -26.65
CA ILE A 394 0.69 43.66 -27.97
C ILE A 394 0.49 45.17 -27.88
N PRO A 395 1.04 45.98 -28.80
CA PRO A 395 0.89 47.44 -28.77
C PRO A 395 -0.57 47.88 -28.61
N GLY A 396 -0.86 48.55 -27.49
CA GLY A 396 -2.19 49.06 -27.19
C GLY A 396 -3.13 48.07 -26.46
N VAL A 397 -2.70 46.85 -26.18
CA VAL A 397 -3.47 45.84 -25.41
C VAL A 397 -2.74 45.46 -24.14
N THR A 398 -3.27 45.89 -23.01
CA THR A 398 -2.72 45.60 -21.67
C THR A 398 -3.62 44.61 -20.94
N ALA A 399 -3.04 43.60 -20.32
CA ALA A 399 -3.80 42.65 -19.54
C ALA A 399 -4.34 43.28 -18.24
N GLU A 400 -5.64 43.19 -17.98
CA GLU A 400 -6.26 43.72 -16.75
C GLU A 400 -6.05 42.83 -15.55
N ALA A 401 -5.84 41.51 -15.78
CA ALA A 401 -5.59 40.47 -14.79
C ALA A 401 -4.60 39.47 -15.37
N LEU A 402 -4.24 38.46 -14.59
CA LEU A 402 -3.43 37.33 -15.07
C LEU A 402 -4.16 36.66 -16.23
N ARG A 403 -3.49 36.57 -17.38
CA ARG A 403 -4.02 35.97 -18.60
C ARG A 403 -3.07 34.94 -19.18
N TYR A 404 -3.62 33.90 -19.74
CA TYR A 404 -2.90 32.96 -20.60
C TYR A 404 -3.12 33.37 -22.06
N VAL A 405 -2.04 33.61 -22.77
CA VAL A 405 -2.09 34.06 -24.15
C VAL A 405 -2.00 32.87 -25.08
N GLU A 406 -2.93 32.75 -26.00
CA GLU A 406 -2.97 31.67 -26.99
C GLU A 406 -3.12 32.23 -28.39
N TYR A 407 -2.32 31.74 -29.30
CA TYR A 407 -2.48 32.09 -30.73
C TYR A 407 -3.62 31.28 -31.34
N VAL A 408 -4.54 31.95 -32.00
CA VAL A 408 -5.69 31.30 -32.63
C VAL A 408 -5.85 31.82 -34.08
N GLU A 409 -6.22 30.91 -34.97
CA GLU A 409 -6.64 31.27 -36.31
C GLU A 409 -8.16 31.37 -36.35
N THR A 410 -8.67 32.55 -36.63
CA THR A 410 -10.10 32.79 -36.75
C THR A 410 -10.50 32.92 -38.23
N PRO A 411 -11.79 32.79 -38.58
CA PRO A 411 -12.26 33.05 -39.94
C PRO A 411 -11.94 34.47 -40.46
N GLU A 412 -11.70 35.41 -39.52
CA GLU A 412 -11.36 36.81 -39.84
C GLU A 412 -9.86 37.06 -39.96
N GLY A 413 -9.01 36.11 -39.54
CA GLY A 413 -7.55 36.18 -39.58
C GLY A 413 -6.88 35.73 -38.31
N ALA A 414 -5.58 36.01 -38.21
CA ALA A 414 -4.77 35.68 -37.04
C ALA A 414 -5.14 36.53 -35.83
N ALA A 415 -5.24 35.91 -34.64
CA ALA A 415 -5.59 36.61 -33.43
C ALA A 415 -4.83 36.02 -32.19
N LEU A 416 -4.73 36.84 -31.17
CA LEU A 416 -4.38 36.40 -29.82
C LEU A 416 -5.64 36.32 -28.97
N LEU A 417 -5.83 35.17 -28.33
CA LEU A 417 -6.87 34.95 -27.34
C LEU A 417 -6.26 35.09 -25.93
N LEU A 418 -6.75 36.06 -25.17
CA LEU A 418 -6.37 36.30 -23.79
C LEU A 418 -7.32 35.52 -22.88
N ARG A 419 -6.94 34.30 -22.54
CA ARG A 419 -7.75 33.40 -21.73
C ARG A 419 -7.71 33.80 -20.26
N PRO A 420 -8.83 33.75 -19.54
CA PRO A 420 -8.85 33.98 -18.11
C PRO A 420 -8.04 32.90 -17.38
N VAL A 421 -7.42 33.27 -16.26
CA VAL A 421 -6.71 32.34 -15.38
C VAL A 421 -7.31 32.47 -13.99
N GLN A 422 -7.72 31.33 -13.43
CA GLN A 422 -8.14 31.24 -12.04
C GLN A 422 -6.94 30.81 -11.20
N GLU A 423 -6.74 31.49 -10.08
CA GLU A 423 -5.63 31.24 -9.17
C GLU A 423 -6.14 30.59 -7.89
N PHE A 424 -5.57 29.45 -7.54
CA PHE A 424 -5.88 28.72 -6.31
C PHE A 424 -4.65 28.65 -5.44
N GLU A 425 -4.69 29.31 -4.29
CA GLU A 425 -3.60 29.23 -3.32
C GLU A 425 -3.57 27.88 -2.61
N VAL A 426 -2.43 27.24 -2.61
CA VAL A 426 -2.17 25.97 -1.95
C VAL A 426 -1.21 26.19 -0.81
N PRO A 427 -1.60 26.04 0.46
CA PRO A 427 -0.73 26.26 1.58
C PRO A 427 0.37 25.18 1.67
N ASP A 428 1.54 25.55 2.21
CA ASP A 428 2.63 24.60 2.46
C ASP A 428 2.22 23.51 3.46
N VAL A 429 1.44 23.90 4.46
CA VAL A 429 0.92 22.98 5.49
C VAL A 429 -0.57 23.21 5.60
N PRO A 430 -1.38 22.23 5.19
CA PRO A 430 -2.82 22.31 5.34
C PRO A 430 -3.23 22.29 6.83
N ALA A 431 -4.33 22.97 7.14
CA ALA A 431 -4.85 23.01 8.50
C ALA A 431 -5.32 21.64 8.97
N VAL A 432 -5.00 21.30 10.21
CA VAL A 432 -5.43 20.06 10.88
C VAL A 432 -6.30 20.45 12.07
N PRO A 433 -7.40 19.74 12.33
CA PRO A 433 -8.15 19.90 13.57
C PRO A 433 -7.25 19.69 14.80
N SER A 434 -7.47 20.43 15.87
CA SER A 434 -6.75 20.24 17.12
C SER A 434 -6.95 18.83 17.64
N GLN A 435 -5.91 18.24 18.20
CA GLN A 435 -5.96 16.87 18.73
C GLN A 435 -5.16 16.77 20.03
N TYR A 436 -5.55 15.84 20.87
CA TYR A 436 -4.83 15.54 22.11
C TYR A 436 -4.78 14.03 22.36
N SER A 437 -3.71 13.59 23.05
CA SER A 437 -3.60 12.22 23.51
C SER A 437 -4.42 12.01 24.77
N VAL A 438 -5.22 10.96 24.80
CA VAL A 438 -6.00 10.55 25.98
C VAL A 438 -5.16 9.66 26.91
N SER A 439 -4.12 9.02 26.37
CA SER A 439 -3.18 8.19 27.13
C SER A 439 -1.99 9.03 27.62
N ASP A 440 -1.41 8.63 28.75
CA ASP A 440 -0.22 9.26 29.35
C ASP A 440 1.06 9.18 28.49
N SER A 441 0.98 8.61 27.29
CA SER A 441 2.10 8.55 26.36
C SER A 441 2.24 9.87 25.60
N ASP A 442 3.27 10.64 25.90
CA ASP A 442 3.71 11.85 25.18
C ASP A 442 4.27 11.54 23.76
N ASP A 443 3.85 10.44 23.15
CA ASP A 443 4.35 10.05 21.84
C ASP A 443 3.71 10.92 20.73
N LYS A 444 4.35 12.04 20.46
CA LYS A 444 3.95 12.98 19.39
C LYS A 444 4.05 12.42 17.97
N SER A 445 4.58 11.23 17.84
CA SER A 445 4.76 10.55 16.55
C SER A 445 3.47 9.95 15.98
N ILE A 446 2.43 9.86 16.80
CA ILE A 446 1.14 9.26 16.46
C ILE A 446 0.06 10.33 16.50
N GLY A 447 -0.69 10.46 15.40
CA GLY A 447 -1.76 11.45 15.33
C GLY A 447 -2.40 11.51 13.94
N ILE A 448 -3.17 12.58 13.74
CA ILE A 448 -3.76 12.92 12.46
C ILE A 448 -2.94 14.04 11.84
N SER A 449 -2.60 13.89 10.57
CA SER A 449 -2.04 14.95 9.74
C SER A 449 -2.95 15.25 8.55
N ALA A 450 -2.83 16.44 7.98
CA ALA A 450 -3.51 16.77 6.75
C ALA A 450 -2.54 16.70 5.58
N ILE A 451 -3.01 16.13 4.49
CA ILE A 451 -2.30 16.12 3.21
C ILE A 451 -3.20 16.73 2.14
N GLN A 452 -2.59 17.37 1.17
CA GLN A 452 -3.27 17.85 -0.02
C GLN A 452 -2.88 16.98 -1.21
N ARG A 453 -3.86 16.66 -2.05
CA ARG A 453 -3.66 15.82 -3.21
C ARG A 453 -4.24 16.47 -4.45
N ILE A 454 -3.39 16.66 -5.46
CA ILE A 454 -3.76 17.12 -6.79
C ILE A 454 -3.92 15.90 -7.70
N PHE A 455 -4.96 15.88 -8.53
CA PHE A 455 -5.29 14.71 -9.36
C PHE A 455 -4.64 14.75 -10.74
N PHE A 456 -4.09 15.89 -11.13
CA PHE A 456 -3.55 16.18 -12.46
C PHE A 456 -2.07 16.56 -12.39
N LYS A 457 -1.38 16.45 -13.52
CA LYS A 457 0.01 16.87 -13.67
C LYS A 457 0.09 18.33 -14.08
N ASP A 458 1.26 18.94 -13.82
CA ASP A 458 1.55 20.26 -14.39
C ASP A 458 1.45 20.23 -15.90
N GLY A 459 0.71 21.21 -16.48
CA GLY A 459 0.44 21.32 -17.89
C GLY A 459 -0.60 20.34 -18.45
N GLU A 460 -1.29 19.57 -17.63
CA GLU A 460 -2.30 18.61 -18.08
C GLU A 460 -3.58 19.34 -18.52
N ARG A 461 -4.13 18.91 -19.66
CA ARG A 461 -5.44 19.35 -20.16
C ARG A 461 -6.51 18.40 -19.64
N VAL A 462 -7.42 18.92 -18.84
CA VAL A 462 -8.53 18.19 -18.22
C VAL A 462 -9.80 18.44 -19.01
N LYS A 463 -10.24 17.45 -19.77
CA LYS A 463 -11.41 17.53 -20.63
C LYS A 463 -12.67 17.32 -19.81
N SER A 464 -13.51 18.34 -19.72
CA SER A 464 -14.81 18.27 -19.07
C SER A 464 -15.69 19.41 -19.54
N VAL A 465 -16.98 19.20 -19.56
CA VAL A 465 -18.02 20.23 -19.61
C VAL A 465 -18.52 20.60 -18.23
N ASP A 466 -18.32 19.68 -17.26
CA ASP A 466 -18.74 19.83 -15.88
C ASP A 466 -17.58 20.30 -15.00
N SER A 467 -17.92 20.67 -13.80
CA SER A 467 -17.00 21.07 -12.75
C SER A 467 -15.96 19.97 -12.42
N VAL A 468 -14.76 20.38 -12.02
CA VAL A 468 -13.63 19.50 -11.73
C VAL A 468 -13.04 19.84 -10.37
N ASP A 469 -12.82 18.82 -9.54
CA ASP A 469 -12.01 18.94 -8.33
C ASP A 469 -10.53 18.83 -8.68
N ILE A 470 -9.79 19.93 -8.53
CA ILE A 470 -8.35 19.95 -8.85
C ILE A 470 -7.48 19.50 -7.69
N LEU A 471 -7.92 19.76 -6.45
CA LEU A 471 -7.21 19.41 -5.23
C LEU A 471 -8.20 19.02 -4.13
N ARG A 472 -7.83 18.03 -3.32
CA ARG A 472 -8.56 17.67 -2.10
C ARG A 472 -7.64 17.67 -0.90
N THR A 473 -8.14 18.18 0.22
CA THR A 473 -7.49 18.10 1.51
C THR A 473 -8.03 16.89 2.27
N GLN A 474 -7.12 16.02 2.70
CA GLN A 474 -7.46 14.76 3.34
C GLN A 474 -6.76 14.65 4.69
N LEU A 475 -7.48 14.17 5.69
CA LEU A 475 -6.91 13.78 6.98
C LEU A 475 -6.41 12.35 6.89
N VAL A 476 -5.18 12.12 7.30
CA VAL A 476 -4.53 10.81 7.28
C VAL A 476 -3.98 10.47 8.65
N LEU A 477 -3.99 9.17 8.96
CA LEU A 477 -3.32 8.66 10.15
C LEU A 477 -1.81 8.80 9.96
N ASN A 478 -1.16 9.56 10.83
CA ASN A 478 0.29 9.66 10.91
C ASN A 478 0.78 8.71 12.00
N VAL A 479 1.62 7.76 11.62
CA VAL A 479 2.25 6.80 12.53
C VAL A 479 3.68 6.63 12.06
N ASP A 480 4.65 6.72 12.97
CA ASP A 480 6.05 6.54 12.63
C ASP A 480 6.33 5.17 12.00
N GLU A 481 7.08 5.18 10.91
CA GLU A 481 7.59 3.94 10.31
C GLU A 481 8.79 3.40 11.15
N PRO A 482 8.89 2.12 11.31
CA PRO A 482 8.20 0.98 10.68
C PRO A 482 7.08 0.37 11.54
N SER A 483 6.27 1.15 12.18
CA SER A 483 5.27 0.64 13.11
C SER A 483 4.21 -0.19 12.37
N GLN A 484 3.87 -1.34 12.96
CA GLN A 484 2.77 -2.20 12.52
C GLN A 484 1.45 -1.79 13.18
N LEU A 485 1.41 -0.55 13.66
CA LEU A 485 0.26 -0.02 14.34
C LEU A 485 -0.88 0.21 13.35
N THR A 486 -2.07 -0.09 13.83
CA THR A 486 -3.33 0.27 13.19
C THR A 486 -4.11 1.16 14.14
N ALA A 487 -5.08 1.88 13.65
CA ALA A 487 -6.01 2.61 14.49
C ALA A 487 -7.43 2.10 14.24
N ASP A 488 -8.19 1.92 15.31
CA ASP A 488 -9.64 1.77 15.23
C ASP A 488 -10.28 3.14 15.34
N ILE A 489 -11.29 3.39 14.53
CA ILE A 489 -12.10 4.60 14.59
C ILE A 489 -13.30 4.31 15.50
N GLU A 490 -13.38 5.04 16.59
CA GLU A 490 -14.46 4.91 17.56
C GLU A 490 -15.18 6.25 17.73
N LEU A 491 -16.49 6.18 17.95
CA LEU A 491 -17.30 7.30 18.35
C LEU A 491 -17.54 7.21 19.85
N VAL A 492 -17.14 8.24 20.57
CA VAL A 492 -17.32 8.31 22.02
C VAL A 492 -18.19 9.50 22.36
N PRO A 493 -19.12 9.37 23.34
CA PRO A 493 -19.91 10.49 23.80
C PRO A 493 -19.01 11.55 24.45
N ASP A 494 -19.32 12.81 24.21
CA ASP A 494 -18.66 13.93 24.86
C ASP A 494 -18.89 13.90 26.38
N GLN A 495 -17.84 14.26 27.15
CA GLN A 495 -17.94 14.23 28.62
C GLN A 495 -18.93 15.27 29.19
N ASP A 496 -19.00 16.43 28.54
CA ASP A 496 -19.87 17.54 28.99
C ASP A 496 -21.30 17.45 28.41
N ASN A 497 -21.41 16.89 27.20
CA ASN A 497 -22.70 16.70 26.52
C ASN A 497 -22.76 15.30 25.86
N PRO A 498 -23.35 14.30 26.56
CA PRO A 498 -23.40 12.92 26.05
C PRO A 498 -24.22 12.73 24.77
N GLU A 499 -24.99 13.71 24.33
CA GLU A 499 -25.69 13.65 23.03
C GLU A 499 -24.76 13.92 21.85
N LEU A 500 -23.63 14.57 22.10
CA LEU A 500 -22.60 14.81 21.08
C LEU A 500 -21.64 13.64 21.01
N GLN A 501 -21.27 13.27 19.79
CA GLN A 501 -20.29 12.21 19.53
C GLN A 501 -18.97 12.84 19.08
N ARG A 502 -17.86 12.34 19.63
CA ARG A 502 -16.51 12.72 19.23
C ARG A 502 -15.79 11.57 18.57
N LEU A 503 -14.88 11.89 17.67
CA LEU A 503 -14.02 10.91 17.02
C LEU A 503 -12.80 10.63 17.89
N GLN A 504 -12.63 9.35 18.25
CA GLN A 504 -11.44 8.84 18.90
C GLN A 504 -10.74 7.84 17.98
N LEU A 505 -9.44 7.97 17.87
CA LEU A 505 -8.56 6.99 17.23
C LEU A 505 -7.87 6.18 18.33
N VAL A 506 -8.18 4.91 18.39
CA VAL A 506 -7.52 3.97 19.30
C VAL A 506 -6.40 3.28 18.56
N ILE A 507 -5.17 3.57 18.94
CA ILE A 507 -3.97 3.06 18.28
C ILE A 507 -3.62 1.69 18.85
N LEU A 508 -3.47 0.72 17.99
CA LEU A 508 -3.37 -0.69 18.34
C LEU A 508 -2.14 -1.36 17.73
N GLU A 509 -1.44 -2.13 18.54
CA GLU A 509 -0.61 -3.23 18.06
C GLU A 509 -1.49 -4.48 17.99
N THR A 510 -1.70 -5.05 16.81
CA THR A 510 -2.51 -6.26 16.63
C THR A 510 -1.61 -7.49 16.48
N LEU A 511 -1.72 -8.43 17.40
CA LEU A 511 -1.01 -9.70 17.40
C LEU A 511 -1.98 -10.80 17.00
N VAL A 512 -1.73 -11.45 15.85
CA VAL A 512 -2.59 -12.51 15.33
C VAL A 512 -2.07 -13.87 15.79
N ILE A 513 -2.89 -14.56 16.55
CA ILE A 513 -2.64 -15.91 17.03
C ILE A 513 -3.35 -16.87 16.08
N ARG A 514 -2.60 -17.50 15.19
CA ARG A 514 -3.17 -18.46 14.23
C ARG A 514 -3.20 -19.87 14.81
N ARG A 515 -4.35 -20.50 14.75
CA ARG A 515 -4.43 -21.94 14.91
C ARG A 515 -4.02 -22.61 13.60
N ASP A 516 -2.98 -23.41 13.64
CA ASP A 516 -2.52 -24.13 12.46
C ASP A 516 -3.39 -25.38 12.24
N ILE A 517 -4.46 -25.21 11.44
CA ILE A 517 -5.41 -26.29 11.13
C ILE A 517 -4.72 -27.43 10.37
N ALA A 518 -3.62 -27.16 9.67
CA ALA A 518 -2.86 -28.19 8.97
C ALA A 518 -2.06 -29.10 9.94
N ALA A 519 -1.73 -28.61 11.12
CA ALA A 519 -1.06 -29.42 12.15
C ALA A 519 -2.01 -30.38 12.89
N ASP A 520 -3.31 -30.09 12.92
CA ASP A 520 -4.33 -30.99 13.48
C ASP A 520 -4.55 -32.26 12.63
N GLN A 521 -4.07 -32.27 11.37
CA GLN A 521 -4.19 -33.41 10.44
C GLN A 521 -2.91 -34.25 10.30
N THR A 522 -1.77 -33.73 10.72
CA THR A 522 -0.50 -34.45 10.80
C THR A 522 -0.10 -34.58 12.28
N GLN A 523 0.04 -35.80 12.75
CA GLN A 523 0.51 -36.26 14.04
C GLN A 523 1.34 -35.23 14.83
N GLY A 524 0.70 -34.42 15.65
CA GLY A 524 1.31 -33.40 16.48
C GLY A 524 0.35 -32.24 16.75
N SER A 525 -0.36 -32.24 17.88
CA SER A 525 -1.27 -31.13 18.23
C SER A 525 -0.47 -29.93 18.71
N THR A 526 -0.66 -28.79 18.03
CA THR A 526 -0.25 -27.49 18.55
C THR A 526 -1.35 -26.91 19.42
N GLN A 527 -1.02 -26.55 20.66
CA GLN A 527 -1.94 -25.85 21.55
C GLN A 527 -1.43 -24.41 21.72
N THR A 528 -2.29 -23.45 21.43
CA THR A 528 -1.98 -22.04 21.67
C THR A 528 -2.78 -21.56 22.86
N ARG A 529 -2.10 -20.96 23.85
CA ARG A 529 -2.71 -20.41 25.05
C ARG A 529 -2.46 -18.92 25.10
N VAL A 530 -3.53 -18.14 25.19
CA VAL A 530 -3.44 -16.71 25.51
C VAL A 530 -3.15 -16.57 27.00
N LEU A 531 -2.14 -15.76 27.35
CA LEU A 531 -1.63 -15.60 28.71
C LEU A 531 -2.08 -14.28 29.36
N VAL A 532 -2.81 -13.43 28.62
CA VAL A 532 -3.28 -12.13 29.06
C VAL A 532 -4.80 -12.10 29.09
N GLU A 533 -5.36 -11.24 29.93
CA GLU A 533 -6.80 -11.02 30.08
C GLU A 533 -7.19 -9.63 29.55
N GLU A 534 -8.49 -9.45 29.28
CA GLU A 534 -9.04 -8.17 28.86
C GLU A 534 -8.78 -7.09 29.91
N GLY A 535 -8.19 -5.99 29.50
CA GLY A 535 -7.89 -4.86 30.38
C GLY A 535 -6.55 -4.93 31.11
N ASP A 536 -5.74 -6.00 30.89
CA ASP A 536 -4.40 -6.06 31.47
C ASP A 536 -3.52 -4.92 30.97
N GLU A 537 -2.77 -4.31 31.88
CA GLU A 537 -1.74 -3.35 31.54
C GLU A 537 -0.39 -4.06 31.39
N ILE A 538 0.18 -4.01 30.18
CA ILE A 538 1.41 -4.72 29.87
C ILE A 538 2.53 -3.79 29.42
N GLN A 539 3.77 -4.22 29.66
CA GLN A 539 4.97 -3.50 29.27
C GLN A 539 5.53 -4.03 27.94
N PRO A 540 6.33 -3.24 27.22
CA PRO A 540 7.03 -3.73 26.02
C PRO A 540 7.83 -4.99 26.30
N GLY A 541 7.72 -6.00 25.44
CA GLY A 541 8.37 -7.30 25.60
C GLY A 541 7.59 -8.29 26.48
N ALA A 542 6.36 -7.97 26.90
CA ALA A 542 5.51 -8.92 27.61
C ALA A 542 5.08 -10.08 26.69
N VAL A 543 4.99 -11.25 27.27
CA VAL A 543 4.50 -12.45 26.57
C VAL A 543 2.98 -12.46 26.63
N VAL A 544 2.33 -12.50 25.47
CA VAL A 544 0.86 -12.48 25.37
C VAL A 544 0.26 -13.84 25.00
N ALA A 545 1.05 -14.71 24.40
CA ALA A 545 0.65 -16.08 24.09
C ALA A 545 1.85 -17.02 23.93
#